data_6d885a4f35fe4286c854e3ad6ec7e2b7
#
_entry.id   6d885a4f35fe4286c854e3ad6ec7e2b7
#
_cell.length_a   1.000
_cell.length_b   1.000
_cell.length_c   1.000
_cell.angle_alpha   90.00
_cell.angle_beta   90.00
_cell.angle_gamma   90.00
#
_symmetry.space_group_name_H-M   'P 1'
#
loop_
_entity.id
_entity.type
_entity.pdbx_description
1 polymer ?
#
loop_
_entity_poly.entity_id
_entity_poly.type
_entity_poly.pdbx_seq_one_letter_code
_entity_poly.pdbx_strand_id
1 'polypeptide(L)'
;MKNTQPWVPVVTTLALSLAAANVSAKVTEAEAAKLGKELTCVGAEAGPNKDGTIPAFSGKWLGTPPGIKYTPHVGQHPVDPFAADKPLFVITQANAAQYAARLSDGQKALLARFPNTYKIPVYQGRREFRYPDKI
;
A
#
# COMPACT_ATOMS: atom_id res chain seq x y z
N MET A 1 10.74 -13.21 -69.05
CA MET A 1 11.12 -12.65 -67.71
C MET A 1 10.12 -13.18 -66.66
N LYS A 2 10.57 -14.12 -65.82
CA LYS A 2 9.72 -14.74 -64.77
C LYS A 2 9.82 -13.94 -63.48
N ASN A 3 8.68 -13.45 -63.01
CA ASN A 3 8.59 -12.67 -61.79
C ASN A 3 8.33 -13.65 -60.62
N THR A 4 9.33 -13.89 -59.77
CA THR A 4 9.23 -14.70 -58.56
C THR A 4 9.05 -13.76 -57.38
N GLN A 5 7.84 -13.63 -56.89
CA GLN A 5 7.57 -12.95 -55.60
C GLN A 5 7.92 -13.88 -54.41
N PRO A 6 8.63 -13.39 -53.38
CA PRO A 6 8.93 -14.19 -52.21
C PRO A 6 7.76 -14.15 -51.22
N TRP A 7 7.25 -15.32 -50.87
CA TRP A 7 6.17 -15.57 -49.86
C TRP A 7 6.65 -15.63 -48.42
N VAL A 8 7.73 -14.93 -48.09
CA VAL A 8 8.42 -15.11 -46.78
C VAL A 8 7.84 -14.26 -45.60
N PRO A 9 7.08 -13.15 -45.76
CA PRO A 9 6.70 -12.34 -44.58
C PRO A 9 5.44 -12.77 -43.86
N VAL A 10 4.61 -13.70 -44.39
CA VAL A 10 3.32 -14.04 -43.77
C VAL A 10 3.44 -15.05 -42.65
N VAL A 11 4.45 -15.92 -42.65
CA VAL A 11 4.61 -16.97 -41.63
C VAL A 11 5.22 -16.43 -40.34
N THR A 12 6.01 -15.36 -40.41
CA THR A 12 6.68 -14.78 -39.21
C THR A 12 5.72 -14.00 -38.30
N THR A 13 4.65 -13.41 -38.90
CA THR A 13 3.68 -12.63 -38.11
C THR A 13 2.71 -13.51 -37.31
N LEU A 14 2.46 -14.73 -37.78
CA LEU A 14 1.55 -15.67 -37.08
C LEU A 14 2.21 -16.35 -35.86
N ALA A 15 3.54 -16.49 -35.87
CA ALA A 15 4.26 -17.09 -34.74
C ALA A 15 4.39 -16.17 -33.52
N LEU A 16 4.37 -14.83 -33.70
CA LEU A 16 4.46 -13.86 -32.59
C LEU A 16 3.14 -13.70 -31.84
N SER A 17 2.01 -13.99 -32.47
CA SER A 17 0.68 -13.85 -31.85
C SER A 17 0.32 -15.00 -30.90
N LEU A 18 0.96 -16.17 -30.99
CA LEU A 18 0.71 -17.28 -30.10
C LEU A 18 1.50 -17.22 -28.76
N ALA A 19 2.54 -16.38 -28.69
CA ALA A 19 3.32 -16.23 -27.45
C ALA A 19 2.66 -15.31 -26.39
N ALA A 20 1.64 -14.54 -26.77
CA ALA A 20 0.96 -13.59 -25.89
C ALA A 20 -0.21 -14.19 -25.09
N ALA A 21 -0.58 -15.45 -25.29
CA ALA A 21 -1.81 -16.02 -24.76
C ALA A 21 -1.70 -16.65 -23.36
N ASN A 22 -0.52 -16.61 -22.70
CA ASN A 22 -0.31 -17.26 -21.41
C ASN A 22 0.09 -16.33 -20.28
N VAL A 23 -0.29 -15.04 -20.32
CA VAL A 23 -0.25 -14.21 -19.11
C VAL A 23 -1.50 -14.50 -18.29
N SER A 24 -1.51 -15.67 -17.67
CA SER A 24 -2.50 -15.99 -16.65
C SER A 24 -2.11 -15.25 -15.38
N ALA A 25 -2.83 -14.19 -15.05
CA ALA A 25 -2.69 -13.47 -13.78
C ALA A 25 -3.25 -14.29 -12.59
N LYS A 26 -3.19 -15.61 -12.68
CA LYS A 26 -3.64 -16.50 -11.61
C LYS A 26 -2.53 -16.68 -10.59
N VAL A 27 -2.79 -16.28 -9.35
CA VAL A 27 -1.93 -16.55 -8.20
C VAL A 27 -1.78 -18.07 -8.03
N THR A 28 -0.56 -18.53 -7.76
CA THR A 28 -0.30 -19.96 -7.52
C THR A 28 -0.95 -20.42 -6.22
N GLU A 29 -1.28 -21.71 -6.12
CA GLU A 29 -1.82 -22.29 -4.87
C GLU A 29 -0.84 -22.11 -3.69
N ALA A 30 0.45 -22.18 -3.95
CA ALA A 30 1.49 -21.94 -2.94
C ALA A 30 1.48 -20.51 -2.41
N GLU A 31 1.22 -19.52 -3.25
CA GLU A 31 1.06 -18.12 -2.81
C GLU A 31 -0.27 -17.91 -2.08
N ALA A 32 -1.35 -18.50 -2.57
CA ALA A 32 -2.65 -18.44 -1.91
C ALA A 32 -2.61 -19.08 -0.51
N ALA A 33 -1.85 -20.16 -0.31
CA ALA A 33 -1.68 -20.84 0.97
C ALA A 33 -0.94 -20.00 2.04
N LYS A 34 -0.31 -18.89 1.67
CA LYS A 34 0.32 -17.94 2.60
C LYS A 34 -0.67 -17.00 3.27
N LEU A 35 -1.88 -16.83 2.70
CA LEU A 35 -2.91 -15.98 3.29
C LEU A 35 -3.33 -16.48 4.68
N GLY A 36 -3.44 -15.55 5.62
CA GLY A 36 -3.72 -15.86 7.01
C GLY A 36 -2.55 -16.45 7.81
N LYS A 37 -1.35 -16.56 7.20
CA LYS A 37 -0.11 -17.06 7.81
C LYS A 37 1.01 -16.02 7.70
N GLU A 38 1.80 -16.08 6.64
CA GLU A 38 2.85 -15.10 6.33
C GLU A 38 2.27 -13.79 5.82
N LEU A 39 1.14 -13.89 5.12
CA LEU A 39 0.37 -12.76 4.63
C LEU A 39 -0.93 -12.60 5.42
N THR A 40 -1.40 -11.37 5.54
CA THR A 40 -2.74 -11.09 6.04
C THR A 40 -3.81 -11.67 5.08
N CYS A 41 -5.06 -11.71 5.48
CA CYS A 41 -6.16 -12.19 4.62
C CYS A 41 -6.33 -11.38 3.32
N VAL A 42 -5.75 -10.20 3.23
CA VAL A 42 -5.77 -9.32 2.05
C VAL A 42 -4.42 -9.28 1.32
N GLY A 43 -3.50 -10.19 1.63
CA GLY A 43 -2.25 -10.35 0.91
C GLY A 43 -1.11 -9.40 1.30
N ALA A 44 -1.25 -8.62 2.39
CA ALA A 44 -0.14 -7.83 2.91
C ALA A 44 0.77 -8.68 3.80
N GLU A 45 2.07 -8.39 3.87
CA GLU A 45 3.00 -9.05 4.80
C GLU A 45 2.53 -8.91 6.25
N ALA A 46 2.43 -10.02 6.99
CA ALA A 46 1.99 -10.02 8.38
C ALA A 46 3.10 -9.64 9.35
N GLY A 47 4.36 -9.92 9.02
CA GLY A 47 5.53 -9.59 9.84
C GLY A 47 5.83 -8.09 9.94
N PRO A 48 6.69 -7.68 10.88
CA PRO A 48 7.23 -6.34 10.94
C PRO A 48 8.26 -6.12 9.82
N ASN A 49 8.53 -4.85 9.48
CA ASN A 49 9.65 -4.54 8.59
C ASN A 49 11.00 -4.68 9.32
N LYS A 50 12.10 -4.79 8.54
CA LYS A 50 13.46 -4.97 9.08
C LYS A 50 13.90 -3.85 10.02
N ASP A 51 13.45 -2.62 9.76
CA ASP A 51 13.84 -1.44 10.53
C ASP A 51 13.01 -1.26 11.83
N GLY A 52 12.03 -2.13 12.10
CA GLY A 52 11.14 -2.03 13.25
C GLY A 52 10.19 -0.82 13.23
N THR A 53 10.15 -0.06 12.14
CA THR A 53 9.29 1.12 12.01
C THR A 53 7.84 0.78 11.68
N ILE A 54 7.60 -0.41 11.13
CA ILE A 54 6.28 -0.96 10.88
C ILE A 54 6.11 -2.19 11.77
N PRO A 55 5.16 -2.18 12.72
CA PRO A 55 4.93 -3.30 13.62
C PRO A 55 4.32 -4.50 12.88
N ALA A 56 4.41 -5.68 13.49
CA ALA A 56 3.67 -6.85 13.01
C ALA A 56 2.15 -6.58 13.00
N PHE A 57 1.47 -7.19 12.06
CA PHE A 57 0.01 -7.15 12.01
C PHE A 57 -0.56 -7.97 13.17
N SER A 58 -1.32 -7.34 14.05
CA SER A 58 -1.99 -8.01 15.17
C SER A 58 -3.43 -8.40 14.84
N GLY A 59 -4.11 -7.64 14.00
CA GLY A 59 -5.48 -7.88 13.57
C GLY A 59 -6.49 -8.02 14.73
N LYS A 60 -6.20 -7.43 15.89
CA LYS A 60 -6.98 -7.65 17.13
C LYS A 60 -8.35 -6.97 17.10
N TRP A 61 -8.51 -5.92 16.30
CA TRP A 61 -9.76 -5.14 16.25
C TRP A 61 -10.54 -5.37 14.98
N LEU A 62 -11.80 -5.73 15.16
CA LEU A 62 -12.80 -5.77 14.11
C LEU A 62 -13.81 -4.64 14.38
N GLY A 63 -13.86 -3.67 13.47
CA GLY A 63 -14.72 -2.50 13.65
C GLY A 63 -14.18 -1.49 14.68
N THR A 64 -15.05 -0.91 15.48
CA THR A 64 -14.70 0.14 16.45
C THR A 64 -13.86 -0.43 17.59
N PRO A 65 -12.71 0.19 17.95
CA PRO A 65 -11.90 -0.23 19.08
C PRO A 65 -12.67 -0.19 20.41
N PRO A 66 -12.29 -1.02 21.38
CA PRO A 66 -12.89 -1.00 22.72
C PRO A 66 -12.83 0.39 23.38
N GLY A 67 -13.89 0.79 24.04
CA GLY A 67 -13.99 2.09 24.72
C GLY A 67 -14.41 3.27 23.85
N ILE A 68 -14.46 3.11 22.52
CA ILE A 68 -14.93 4.14 21.60
C ILE A 68 -16.44 4.01 21.42
N LYS A 69 -17.16 5.05 21.84
CA LYS A 69 -18.61 5.17 21.59
C LYS A 69 -18.82 5.81 20.22
N TYR A 70 -19.27 5.01 19.27
CA TYR A 70 -19.60 5.47 17.91
C TYR A 70 -20.93 4.89 17.47
N THR A 71 -21.84 5.76 17.05
CA THR A 71 -23.13 5.35 16.46
C THR A 71 -23.05 5.56 14.97
N PRO A 72 -23.06 4.50 14.16
CA PRO A 72 -23.01 4.61 12.69
C PRO A 72 -24.31 5.27 12.17
N HIS A 73 -24.21 5.89 10.99
CA HIS A 73 -25.33 6.44 10.20
C HIS A 73 -26.08 7.65 10.81
N VAL A 74 -25.51 8.33 11.80
CA VAL A 74 -26.10 9.55 12.39
C VAL A 74 -25.39 10.84 11.98
N GLY A 75 -24.55 10.80 10.94
CA GLY A 75 -23.81 11.99 10.45
C GLY A 75 -22.67 12.45 11.36
N GLN A 76 -22.32 11.68 12.38
CA GLN A 76 -21.19 11.99 13.26
C GLN A 76 -19.86 11.60 12.61
N HIS A 77 -18.83 12.42 12.83
CA HIS A 77 -17.47 12.02 12.50
C HIS A 77 -17.03 10.90 13.45
N PRO A 78 -16.29 9.88 12.95
CA PRO A 78 -15.68 8.89 13.81
C PRO A 78 -14.80 9.55 14.86
N VAL A 79 -14.88 9.09 16.10
CA VAL A 79 -13.98 9.54 17.18
C VAL A 79 -12.60 8.96 16.91
N ASP A 80 -11.57 9.80 16.99
CA ASP A 80 -10.18 9.33 16.86
C ASP A 80 -9.81 8.47 18.10
N PRO A 81 -9.60 7.17 17.94
CA PRO A 81 -9.23 6.29 19.06
C PRO A 81 -7.80 6.54 19.57
N PHE A 82 -7.02 7.33 18.84
CA PHE A 82 -5.61 7.61 19.13
C PHE A 82 -5.34 9.09 19.42
N ALA A 83 -6.35 9.85 19.78
CA ALA A 83 -6.23 11.28 20.08
C ALA A 83 -5.18 11.61 21.18
N ALA A 84 -4.87 10.63 22.04
CA ALA A 84 -3.83 10.78 23.06
C ALA A 84 -2.40 10.50 22.56
N ASP A 85 -2.24 9.98 21.34
CA ASP A 85 -0.94 9.67 20.78
C ASP A 85 -0.15 10.96 20.51
N LYS A 86 1.13 10.91 20.85
CA LYS A 86 2.06 11.99 20.51
C LYS A 86 2.88 11.59 19.30
N PRO A 87 3.19 12.53 18.40
CA PRO A 87 4.08 12.23 17.29
C PRO A 87 5.47 11.87 17.80
N LEU A 88 6.12 10.91 17.14
CA LEU A 88 7.51 10.54 17.39
C LEU A 88 8.45 11.71 17.07
N PHE A 89 8.15 12.41 15.98
CA PHE A 89 8.83 13.63 15.55
C PHE A 89 7.96 14.38 14.54
N VAL A 90 8.36 15.60 14.22
CA VAL A 90 7.65 16.44 13.24
C VAL A 90 8.62 16.87 12.16
N ILE A 91 8.26 16.63 10.89
CA ILE A 91 9.01 17.12 9.75
C ILE A 91 8.54 18.55 9.44
N THR A 92 9.47 19.45 9.35
CA THR A 92 9.29 20.87 8.99
C THR A 92 10.26 21.22 7.87
N GLN A 93 10.16 22.42 7.30
CA GLN A 93 11.13 22.88 6.31
C GLN A 93 12.59 22.81 6.85
N ALA A 94 12.81 23.08 8.14
CA ALA A 94 14.14 23.11 8.73
C ALA A 94 14.86 21.75 8.74
N ASN A 95 14.12 20.65 8.84
CA ASN A 95 14.67 19.28 8.87
C ASN A 95 14.29 18.42 7.67
N ALA A 96 13.56 18.96 6.69
CA ALA A 96 13.06 18.22 5.53
C ALA A 96 14.16 17.48 4.74
N ALA A 97 15.37 18.06 4.66
CA ALA A 97 16.50 17.45 3.96
C ALA A 97 16.88 16.07 4.52
N GLN A 98 16.76 15.86 5.83
CA GLN A 98 17.06 14.59 6.49
C GLN A 98 16.09 13.47 6.08
N TYR A 99 14.89 13.83 5.64
CA TYR A 99 13.82 12.92 5.28
C TYR A 99 13.52 12.91 3.77
N ALA A 100 14.35 13.58 2.96
CA ALA A 100 14.08 13.81 1.54
C ALA A 100 13.78 12.52 0.73
N ALA A 101 14.46 11.41 1.07
CA ALA A 101 14.22 10.11 0.42
C ALA A 101 12.86 9.47 0.75
N ARG A 102 12.18 9.95 1.81
CA ARG A 102 10.88 9.42 2.28
C ARG A 102 9.73 10.39 2.01
N LEU A 103 10.01 11.56 1.44
CA LEU A 103 9.01 12.57 1.11
C LEU A 103 8.69 12.54 -0.37
N SER A 104 7.42 12.62 -0.71
CA SER A 104 6.98 12.85 -2.09
C SER A 104 7.34 14.26 -2.54
N ASP A 105 7.40 14.49 -3.86
CA ASP A 105 7.69 15.82 -4.41
C ASP A 105 6.65 16.87 -4.01
N GLY A 106 5.37 16.47 -3.90
CA GLY A 106 4.30 17.32 -3.39
C GLY A 106 4.53 17.75 -1.93
N GLN A 107 4.96 16.83 -1.05
CA GLN A 107 5.28 17.16 0.34
C GLN A 107 6.48 18.11 0.45
N LYS A 108 7.53 17.89 -0.35
CA LYS A 108 8.69 18.77 -0.44
C LYS A 108 8.27 20.17 -0.89
N ALA A 109 7.43 20.28 -1.92
CA ALA A 109 6.91 21.55 -2.42
C ALA A 109 6.08 22.29 -1.37
N LEU A 110 5.21 21.57 -0.63
CA LEU A 110 4.41 22.17 0.45
C LEU A 110 5.27 22.69 1.60
N LEU A 111 6.29 21.93 2.03
CA LEU A 111 7.23 22.36 3.06
C LEU A 111 8.00 23.61 2.63
N ALA A 112 8.43 23.68 1.36
CA ALA A 112 9.14 24.84 0.82
C ALA A 112 8.24 26.07 0.70
N ARG A 113 6.98 25.88 0.27
CA ARG A 113 6.05 27.00 0.04
C ARG A 113 5.45 27.56 1.33
N PHE A 114 5.28 26.72 2.34
CA PHE A 114 4.63 27.07 3.60
C PHE A 114 5.52 26.74 4.82
N PRO A 115 6.74 27.28 4.92
CA PRO A 115 7.76 26.85 5.88
C PRO A 115 7.34 27.05 7.35
N ASN A 116 6.48 28.03 7.61
CA ASN A 116 6.06 28.38 8.98
C ASN A 116 4.78 27.67 9.43
N THR A 117 3.97 27.21 8.50
CA THR A 117 2.63 26.69 8.80
C THR A 117 2.45 25.21 8.46
N TYR A 118 3.10 24.71 7.41
CA TYR A 118 2.99 23.31 7.02
C TYR A 118 3.97 22.44 7.82
N LYS A 119 3.44 21.41 8.44
CA LYS A 119 4.18 20.43 9.26
C LYS A 119 3.65 19.04 8.99
N ILE A 120 4.52 18.06 9.04
CA ILE A 120 4.15 16.64 8.90
C ILE A 120 4.48 15.93 10.22
N PRO A 121 3.52 15.75 11.12
CA PRO A 121 3.70 14.93 12.31
C PRO A 121 3.80 13.45 11.91
N VAL A 122 4.78 12.75 12.46
CA VAL A 122 5.03 11.33 12.21
C VAL A 122 4.69 10.56 13.47
N TYR A 123 3.75 9.63 13.35
CA TYR A 123 3.29 8.78 14.44
C TYR A 123 3.78 7.35 14.29
N GLN A 124 3.73 6.59 15.37
CA GLN A 124 3.96 5.15 15.33
C GLN A 124 2.91 4.46 14.44
N GLY A 125 3.38 3.66 13.49
CA GLY A 125 2.49 2.85 12.64
C GLY A 125 1.70 1.85 13.49
N ARG A 126 0.45 1.63 13.12
CA ARG A 126 -0.45 0.68 13.77
C ARG A 126 -1.01 -0.29 12.74
N ARG A 127 -1.12 -1.58 13.12
CA ARG A 127 -1.63 -2.65 12.26
C ARG A 127 -2.56 -3.57 13.06
N GLU A 128 -3.53 -2.96 13.72
CA GLU A 128 -4.40 -3.63 14.69
C GLU A 128 -5.79 -3.94 14.14
N PHE A 129 -6.23 -3.23 13.08
CA PHE A 129 -7.53 -3.46 12.46
C PHE A 129 -7.46 -4.62 11.48
N ARG A 130 -8.50 -5.44 11.47
CA ARG A 130 -8.68 -6.53 10.53
C ARG A 130 -10.02 -6.45 9.81
N TYR A 131 -10.10 -7.11 8.68
CA TYR A 131 -11.36 -7.32 7.97
C TYR A 131 -12.19 -8.42 8.64
N PRO A 132 -13.52 -8.47 8.38
CA PRO A 132 -14.36 -9.59 8.78
C PRO A 132 -13.83 -10.91 8.19
N ASP A 133 -14.08 -12.03 8.89
CA ASP A 133 -13.61 -13.36 8.46
C ASP A 133 -14.35 -13.85 7.21
N LYS A 134 -15.49 -13.25 6.90
CA LYS A 134 -16.24 -13.46 5.65
C LYS A 134 -16.24 -12.16 4.85
N ILE A 135 -15.60 -12.21 3.71
CA ILE A 135 -15.63 -11.19 2.68
C ILE A 135 -16.30 -11.80 1.45
#